data_f6c3cbdcdb3c6d8e4da7666075fb4968
#
_entry.id   f6c3cbdcdb3c6d8e4da7666075fb4968
#
_cell.length_a   1.000
_cell.length_b   1.000
_cell.length_c   1.000
_cell.angle_alpha   90.00
_cell.angle_beta   90.00
_cell.angle_gamma   90.00
#
_symmetry.space_group_name_H-M   'P 1'
#
loop_
_entity.id
_entity.type
_entity.pdbx_description
1 polymer ?
#
loop_
_entity_poly.entity_id
_entity_poly.type
_entity_poly.pdbx_seq_one_letter_code
_entity_poly.pdbx_strand_id
1 'polypeptide(L)'
;LNLTTYPWDEERMEPDVDASCKMIREVEPDCALFGQSVFLFPTPMKEMADAAKECGANVMYDGAHVLGLIAGGQFQDPLREGADVMTGSSHKTFPGPQGGFLLSSSEDEVFQRKLNNAMFPGVCSSYHLHHVAGKVVALAEFKEFGEAYARDTVQNARALGAALSSEG
;
A
#
# COMPACT_ATOMS: atom_id res chain seq x y z
N LEU A 1 14.91 8.52 14.51
CA LEU A 1 14.64 7.79 13.29
C LEU A 1 15.57 8.31 12.19
N ASN A 2 16.35 7.43 11.59
CA ASN A 2 17.15 7.76 10.43
C ASN A 2 16.33 7.40 9.18
N LEU A 3 16.16 8.37 8.28
CA LEU A 3 15.41 8.20 7.04
C LEU A 3 16.35 8.38 5.85
N THR A 4 16.23 7.47 4.90
CA THR A 4 16.91 7.53 3.60
C THR A 4 15.86 7.35 2.51
N THR A 5 15.90 8.15 1.47
CA THR A 5 14.95 8.07 0.34
C THR A 5 15.58 7.29 -0.80
N TYR A 6 14.76 6.50 -1.49
CA TYR A 6 15.18 5.79 -2.70
C TYR A 6 15.60 6.78 -3.79
N PRO A 7 16.65 6.47 -4.57
CA PRO A 7 16.94 7.16 -5.80
C PRO A 7 15.74 7.17 -6.76
N TRP A 8 15.54 8.28 -7.45
CA TRP A 8 14.41 8.52 -8.33
C TRP A 8 14.88 8.69 -9.77
N ASP A 9 14.20 8.02 -10.70
CA ASP A 9 14.38 8.22 -12.14
C ASP A 9 13.36 9.27 -12.62
N GLU A 10 13.83 10.47 -12.93
CA GLU A 10 12.97 11.60 -13.36
C GLU A 10 12.38 11.39 -14.75
N GLU A 11 13.03 10.63 -15.63
CA GLU A 11 12.52 10.35 -16.97
C GLU A 11 11.38 9.32 -16.95
N ARG A 12 11.53 8.31 -16.11
CA ARG A 12 10.53 7.26 -15.90
C ARG A 12 9.47 7.64 -14.89
N MET A 13 9.74 8.62 -14.03
CA MET A 13 8.89 9.04 -12.91
C MET A 13 8.59 7.89 -11.93
N GLU A 14 9.61 7.09 -11.64
CA GLU A 14 9.56 5.96 -10.71
C GLU A 14 10.90 5.80 -9.95
N PRO A 15 10.97 5.00 -8.87
CA PRO A 15 12.24 4.68 -8.23
C PRO A 15 13.22 4.01 -9.21
N ASP A 16 14.49 4.46 -9.21
CA ASP A 16 15.56 3.73 -9.89
C ASP A 16 15.82 2.42 -9.14
N VAL A 17 15.41 1.30 -9.73
CA VAL A 17 15.44 -0.01 -9.10
C VAL A 17 16.87 -0.45 -8.77
N ASP A 18 17.79 -0.31 -9.72
CA ASP A 18 19.18 -0.76 -9.56
C ASP A 18 19.91 0.05 -8.47
N ALA A 19 19.79 1.38 -8.52
CA ALA A 19 20.35 2.27 -7.54
C ALA A 19 19.69 2.08 -6.16
N SER A 20 18.39 1.82 -6.12
CA SER A 20 17.65 1.55 -4.88
C SER A 20 18.06 0.23 -4.23
N CYS A 21 18.18 -0.85 -5.01
CA CYS A 21 18.66 -2.15 -4.51
C CYS A 21 20.10 -2.04 -3.96
N LYS A 22 20.96 -1.29 -4.66
CA LYS A 22 22.32 -1.03 -4.17
C LYS A 22 22.29 -0.27 -2.84
N MET A 23 21.52 0.80 -2.76
CA MET A 23 21.36 1.61 -1.55
C MET A 23 20.82 0.80 -0.37
N ILE A 24 19.81 -0.05 -0.59
CA ILE A 24 19.24 -0.92 0.43
C ILE A 24 20.33 -1.81 1.05
N ARG A 25 21.17 -2.44 0.20
CA ARG A 25 22.27 -3.29 0.66
C ARG A 25 23.37 -2.53 1.38
N GLU A 26 23.63 -1.26 1.02
CA GLU A 26 24.62 -0.40 1.68
C GLU A 26 24.12 0.15 3.02
N VAL A 27 22.82 0.45 3.12
CA VAL A 27 22.21 1.06 4.33
C VAL A 27 21.79 -0.01 5.35
N GLU A 28 21.45 -1.21 4.88
CA GLU A 28 20.92 -2.32 5.71
C GLU A 28 19.78 -1.83 6.64
N PRO A 29 18.66 -1.34 6.10
CA PRO A 29 17.62 -0.71 6.91
C PRO A 29 16.88 -1.73 7.78
N ASP A 30 16.34 -1.32 8.93
CA ASP A 30 15.40 -2.12 9.73
C ASP A 30 14.06 -2.33 9.00
N CYS A 31 13.67 -1.37 8.16
CA CYS A 31 12.42 -1.39 7.41
C CYS A 31 12.58 -0.67 6.06
N ALA A 32 12.18 -1.34 5.00
CA ALA A 32 12.02 -0.78 3.66
C ALA A 32 10.54 -0.43 3.45
N LEU A 33 10.22 0.86 3.32
CA LEU A 33 8.86 1.36 3.13
C LEU A 33 8.64 1.74 1.68
N PHE A 34 7.62 1.17 1.07
CA PHE A 34 7.13 1.47 -0.27
C PHE A 34 5.75 2.12 -0.21
N GLY A 35 5.33 2.69 -1.33
CA GLY A 35 4.05 3.37 -1.43
C GLY A 35 4.17 4.88 -1.31
N GLN A 36 3.16 5.56 -1.84
CA GLN A 36 3.18 7.03 -1.97
C GLN A 36 1.75 7.58 -2.06
N SER A 37 1.61 8.91 -1.99
CA SER A 37 0.30 9.57 -2.10
C SER A 37 -0.17 9.73 -3.53
N VAL A 38 0.75 9.86 -4.49
CA VAL A 38 0.44 9.99 -5.92
C VAL A 38 1.11 8.85 -6.66
N PHE A 39 0.31 7.93 -7.16
CA PHE A 39 0.78 6.81 -7.96
C PHE A 39 0.55 7.12 -9.45
N LEU A 40 1.63 7.29 -10.19
CA LEU A 40 1.58 7.32 -11.65
C LEU A 40 1.64 5.90 -12.23
N PHE A 41 2.45 5.05 -11.59
CA PHE A 41 2.65 3.65 -11.96
C PHE A 41 2.69 2.77 -10.70
N PRO A 42 2.48 1.44 -10.83
CA PRO A 42 2.78 0.50 -9.74
C PRO A 42 4.25 0.64 -9.31
N THR A 43 4.50 0.57 -8.02
CA THR A 43 5.87 0.60 -7.51
C THR A 43 6.62 -0.67 -7.92
N PRO A 44 7.82 -0.59 -8.51
CA PRO A 44 8.62 -1.76 -8.89
C PRO A 44 9.26 -2.40 -7.64
N MET A 45 8.42 -2.99 -6.78
CA MET A 45 8.87 -3.35 -5.45
C MET A 45 9.47 -4.75 -5.32
N LYS A 46 9.25 -5.64 -6.29
CA LYS A 46 9.69 -7.03 -6.13
C LYS A 46 11.20 -7.15 -5.92
N GLU A 47 11.99 -6.57 -6.82
CA GLU A 47 13.45 -6.59 -6.76
C GLU A 47 13.98 -5.85 -5.52
N MET A 48 13.36 -4.72 -5.19
CA MET A 48 13.73 -3.92 -4.02
C MET A 48 13.33 -4.60 -2.71
N ALA A 49 12.19 -5.31 -2.67
CA ALA A 49 11.79 -6.11 -1.53
C ALA A 49 12.71 -7.32 -1.32
N ASP A 50 13.13 -7.98 -2.40
CA ASP A 50 14.10 -9.07 -2.33
C ASP A 50 15.44 -8.57 -1.75
N ALA A 51 15.94 -7.42 -2.22
CA ALA A 51 17.15 -6.79 -1.67
C ALA A 51 17.02 -6.42 -0.19
N ALA A 52 15.85 -5.93 0.23
CA ALA A 52 15.58 -5.61 1.63
C ALA A 52 15.58 -6.87 2.51
N LYS A 53 14.98 -7.95 2.04
CA LYS A 53 14.96 -9.24 2.75
C LYS A 53 16.33 -9.90 2.85
N GLU A 54 17.19 -9.74 1.85
CA GLU A 54 18.59 -10.18 1.91
C GLU A 54 19.33 -9.54 3.10
N CYS A 55 19.00 -8.29 3.46
CA CYS A 55 19.54 -7.56 4.60
C CYS A 55 18.79 -7.84 5.93
N GLY A 56 17.74 -8.66 5.90
CA GLY A 56 16.91 -8.92 7.09
C GLY A 56 15.92 -7.80 7.44
N ALA A 57 15.69 -6.86 6.54
CA ALA A 57 14.73 -5.77 6.73
C ALA A 57 13.29 -6.26 6.62
N ASN A 58 12.39 -5.62 7.38
CA ASN A 58 10.96 -5.77 7.16
C ASN A 58 10.53 -4.93 5.96
N VAL A 59 9.63 -5.45 5.15
CA VAL A 59 9.09 -4.77 3.97
C VAL A 59 7.66 -4.31 4.24
N MET A 60 7.43 -3.01 4.15
CA MET A 60 6.13 -2.39 4.37
C MET A 60 5.66 -1.65 3.11
N TYR A 61 4.37 -1.75 2.81
CA TYR A 61 3.74 -1.01 1.73
C TYR A 61 2.63 -0.11 2.25
N ASP A 62 2.70 1.18 1.96
CA ASP A 62 1.62 2.12 2.22
C ASP A 62 0.69 2.20 1.01
N GLY A 63 -0.40 1.45 1.08
CA GLY A 63 -1.47 1.42 0.09
C GLY A 63 -2.62 2.39 0.38
N ALA A 64 -2.43 3.40 1.23
CA ALA A 64 -3.51 4.27 1.68
C ALA A 64 -4.34 4.87 0.54
N HIS A 65 -3.72 5.28 -0.56
CA HIS A 65 -4.39 5.88 -1.71
C HIS A 65 -4.96 4.87 -2.70
N VAL A 66 -4.46 3.64 -2.73
CA VAL A 66 -4.80 2.64 -3.75
C VAL A 66 -5.46 1.38 -3.20
N LEU A 67 -5.76 1.33 -1.90
CA LEU A 67 -6.31 0.14 -1.24
C LEU A 67 -7.54 -0.43 -1.96
N GLY A 68 -8.48 0.41 -2.38
CA GLY A 68 -9.67 -0.03 -3.11
C GLY A 68 -9.36 -0.65 -4.47
N LEU A 69 -8.34 -0.11 -5.17
CA LEU A 69 -7.89 -0.66 -6.45
C LEU A 69 -7.16 -1.99 -6.28
N ILE A 70 -6.32 -2.11 -5.23
CA ILE A 70 -5.65 -3.36 -4.86
C ILE A 70 -6.70 -4.43 -4.52
N ALA A 71 -7.61 -4.11 -3.61
CA ALA A 71 -8.65 -5.05 -3.16
C ALA A 71 -9.62 -5.45 -4.28
N GLY A 72 -9.86 -4.57 -5.26
CA GLY A 72 -10.66 -4.85 -6.45
C GLY A 72 -9.88 -5.45 -7.62
N GLY A 73 -8.61 -5.81 -7.43
CA GLY A 73 -7.79 -6.48 -8.45
C GLY A 73 -7.41 -5.59 -9.66
N GLN A 74 -7.43 -4.28 -9.50
CA GLN A 74 -7.11 -3.32 -10.57
C GLN A 74 -5.78 -2.59 -10.37
N PHE A 75 -4.97 -3.03 -9.40
CA PHE A 75 -3.63 -2.53 -9.12
C PHE A 75 -2.71 -3.67 -8.68
N GLN A 76 -1.42 -3.38 -8.42
CA GLN A 76 -0.45 -4.37 -7.95
C GLN A 76 -0.91 -5.08 -6.66
N ASP A 77 -0.32 -6.22 -6.35
CA ASP A 77 -0.57 -6.98 -5.11
C ASP A 77 0.68 -6.97 -4.22
N PRO A 78 0.86 -5.94 -3.38
CA PRO A 78 2.09 -5.75 -2.60
C PRO A 78 2.43 -6.93 -1.69
N LEU A 79 1.43 -7.59 -1.10
CA LEU A 79 1.65 -8.75 -0.22
C LEU A 79 2.20 -9.95 -0.97
N ARG A 80 1.84 -10.13 -2.24
CA ARG A 80 2.40 -11.19 -3.09
C ARG A 80 3.70 -10.78 -3.77
N GLU A 81 3.95 -9.47 -3.87
CA GLU A 81 5.17 -8.90 -4.44
C GLU A 81 6.29 -8.74 -3.40
N GLY A 82 6.06 -9.13 -2.15
CA GLY A 82 7.10 -9.23 -1.14
C GLY A 82 6.91 -8.38 0.11
N ALA A 83 5.84 -7.58 0.23
CA ALA A 83 5.55 -6.86 1.46
C ALA A 83 5.17 -7.83 2.59
N ASP A 84 5.75 -7.63 3.76
CA ASP A 84 5.39 -8.35 4.99
C ASP A 84 4.13 -7.74 5.60
N VAL A 85 3.97 -6.43 5.43
CA VAL A 85 2.87 -5.62 5.96
C VAL A 85 2.41 -4.61 4.92
N MET A 86 1.09 -4.45 4.80
CA MET A 86 0.49 -3.36 4.04
C MET A 86 -0.44 -2.54 4.93
N THR A 87 -0.32 -1.21 4.86
CA THR A 87 -1.30 -0.30 5.44
C THR A 87 -2.22 0.25 4.36
N GLY A 88 -3.43 0.64 4.75
CA GLY A 88 -4.38 1.24 3.84
C GLY A 88 -5.38 2.15 4.54
N SER A 89 -5.83 3.19 3.85
CA SER A 89 -6.94 4.03 4.33
C SER A 89 -8.27 3.43 3.94
N SER A 90 -9.22 3.41 4.88
CA SER A 90 -10.57 2.90 4.63
C SER A 90 -11.53 3.93 4.02
N HIS A 91 -11.07 5.13 3.67
CA HIS A 91 -11.91 6.27 3.28
C HIS A 91 -11.39 7.04 2.05
N LYS A 92 -10.57 6.39 1.23
CA LYS A 92 -10.03 6.94 -0.02
C LYS A 92 -10.57 6.13 -1.21
N THR A 93 -9.72 5.45 -1.97
CA THR A 93 -10.18 4.53 -3.02
C THR A 93 -10.99 3.35 -2.48
N PHE A 94 -10.72 2.92 -1.25
CA PHE A 94 -11.64 2.03 -0.52
C PHE A 94 -12.78 2.88 0.05
N PRO A 95 -14.05 2.62 -0.31
CA PRO A 95 -15.18 3.51 -0.04
C PRO A 95 -15.84 3.26 1.33
N GLY A 96 -15.07 3.34 2.40
CA GLY A 96 -15.55 3.13 3.77
C GLY A 96 -15.43 4.38 4.64
N PRO A 97 -15.78 4.28 5.93
CA PRO A 97 -15.64 5.37 6.88
C PRO A 97 -14.16 5.63 7.22
N GLN A 98 -13.90 6.80 7.77
CA GLN A 98 -12.54 7.21 8.15
C GLN A 98 -11.87 6.21 9.09
N GLY A 99 -10.64 5.86 8.76
CA GLY A 99 -9.79 4.94 9.51
C GLY A 99 -8.80 4.24 8.59
N GLY A 100 -8.20 3.18 9.08
CA GLY A 100 -7.20 2.41 8.34
C GLY A 100 -7.33 0.91 8.54
N PHE A 101 -6.56 0.20 7.75
CA PHE A 101 -6.30 -1.22 7.84
C PHE A 101 -4.81 -1.48 7.98
N LEU A 102 -4.46 -2.50 8.71
CA LEU A 102 -3.16 -3.13 8.72
C LEU A 102 -3.35 -4.58 8.26
N LEU A 103 -2.66 -4.96 7.21
CA LEU A 103 -2.82 -6.24 6.54
C LEU A 103 -1.47 -6.96 6.45
N SER A 104 -1.46 -8.25 6.70
CA SER A 104 -0.29 -9.12 6.54
C SER A 104 -0.74 -10.50 6.10
N SER A 105 0.04 -11.16 5.26
CA SER A 105 -0.14 -12.56 4.89
C SER A 105 0.73 -13.51 5.73
N SER A 106 1.48 -12.99 6.71
CA SER A 106 2.34 -13.80 7.56
C SER A 106 1.52 -14.72 8.47
N GLU A 107 1.88 -16.01 8.52
CA GLU A 107 1.34 -17.01 9.43
C GLU A 107 2.13 -17.08 10.75
N ASP A 108 3.24 -16.33 10.89
CA ASP A 108 4.03 -16.27 12.12
C ASP A 108 3.24 -15.55 13.24
N GLU A 109 2.81 -16.31 14.22
CA GLU A 109 2.06 -15.80 15.39
C GLU A 109 2.84 -14.76 16.20
N VAL A 110 4.17 -14.86 16.24
CA VAL A 110 5.01 -13.89 16.95
C VAL A 110 5.00 -12.56 16.24
N PHE A 111 5.13 -12.59 14.90
CA PHE A 111 5.05 -11.40 14.07
C PHE A 111 3.66 -10.76 14.13
N GLN A 112 2.59 -11.55 14.00
CA GLN A 112 1.21 -11.05 14.13
C GLN A 112 0.96 -10.38 15.49
N ARG A 113 1.47 -10.98 16.58
CA ARG A 113 1.36 -10.39 17.92
C ARG A 113 2.11 -9.06 18.02
N LYS A 114 3.31 -8.97 17.43
CA LYS A 114 4.07 -7.71 17.38
C LYS A 114 3.30 -6.62 16.61
N LEU A 115 2.70 -6.95 15.47
CA LEU A 115 1.87 -6.03 14.69
C LEU A 115 0.65 -5.54 15.48
N ASN A 116 -0.06 -6.44 16.13
CA ASN A 116 -1.20 -6.09 16.97
C ASN A 116 -0.80 -5.15 18.12
N ASN A 117 0.31 -5.45 18.79
CA ASN A 117 0.81 -4.60 19.89
C ASN A 117 1.31 -3.25 19.39
N ALA A 118 1.92 -3.20 18.21
CA ALA A 118 2.33 -1.94 17.60
C ALA A 118 1.13 -1.06 17.24
N MET A 119 0.05 -1.66 16.74
CA MET A 119 -1.20 -0.95 16.50
C MET A 119 -1.86 -0.51 17.80
N PHE A 120 -2.12 -1.43 18.70
CA PHE A 120 -2.77 -1.15 19.97
C PHE A 120 -2.05 -1.89 21.12
N PRO A 121 -1.59 -1.18 22.15
CA PRO A 121 -1.71 0.27 22.39
C PRO A 121 -0.56 1.13 21.81
N GLY A 122 0.29 0.58 20.93
CA GLY A 122 1.51 1.25 20.48
C GLY A 122 1.26 2.61 19.83
N VAL A 123 0.52 2.67 18.72
CA VAL A 123 0.23 3.92 17.99
C VAL A 123 -1.23 4.34 18.04
N CYS A 124 -2.14 3.42 18.35
CA CYS A 124 -3.57 3.70 18.54
C CYS A 124 -3.97 3.48 19.98
N SER A 125 -4.95 4.27 20.45
CA SER A 125 -5.55 4.10 21.77
C SER A 125 -7.04 3.82 21.61
N SER A 126 -7.91 4.79 21.86
CA SER A 126 -9.35 4.64 21.68
C SER A 126 -9.73 4.65 20.20
N TYR A 127 -10.70 3.83 19.84
CA TYR A 127 -11.27 3.79 18.49
C TYR A 127 -12.77 4.03 18.51
N HIS A 128 -13.30 4.54 17.42
CA HIS A 128 -14.71 4.88 17.29
C HIS A 128 -15.49 3.66 16.79
N LEU A 129 -16.28 3.03 17.68
CA LEU A 129 -17.03 1.81 17.36
C LEU A 129 -17.99 1.97 16.17
N HIS A 130 -18.58 3.15 15.99
CA HIS A 130 -19.42 3.44 14.83
C HIS A 130 -18.64 3.40 13.52
N HIS A 131 -17.38 3.85 13.49
CA HIS A 131 -16.51 3.68 12.32
C HIS A 131 -16.15 2.22 12.07
N VAL A 132 -15.96 1.44 13.15
CA VAL A 132 -15.69 -0.01 13.03
C VAL A 132 -16.91 -0.71 12.43
N ALA A 133 -18.12 -0.42 12.92
CA ALA A 133 -19.36 -0.96 12.38
C ALA A 133 -19.55 -0.58 10.90
N GLY A 134 -19.30 0.69 10.55
CA GLY A 134 -19.36 1.15 9.15
C GLY A 134 -18.33 0.45 8.26
N LYS A 135 -17.12 0.16 8.76
CA LYS A 135 -16.10 -0.60 8.00
C LYS A 135 -16.57 -2.05 7.72
N VAL A 136 -17.26 -2.69 8.67
CA VAL A 136 -17.80 -4.04 8.45
C VAL A 136 -18.81 -4.05 7.31
N VAL A 137 -19.69 -3.05 7.25
CA VAL A 137 -20.64 -2.90 6.14
C VAL A 137 -19.89 -2.66 4.82
N ALA A 138 -18.96 -1.69 4.82
CA ALA A 138 -18.16 -1.38 3.62
C ALA A 138 -17.36 -2.59 3.11
N LEU A 139 -16.80 -3.42 4.00
CA LEU A 139 -16.12 -4.66 3.63
C LEU A 139 -17.07 -5.69 3.01
N ALA A 140 -18.29 -5.81 3.54
CA ALA A 140 -19.31 -6.71 2.99
C ALA A 140 -19.75 -6.26 1.59
N GLU A 141 -20.01 -4.97 1.40
CA GLU A 141 -20.34 -4.39 0.10
C GLU A 141 -19.16 -4.52 -0.88
N PHE A 142 -17.95 -4.25 -0.42
CA PHE A 142 -16.76 -4.33 -1.27
C PHE A 142 -16.45 -5.78 -1.68
N LYS A 143 -16.75 -6.75 -0.84
CA LYS A 143 -16.64 -8.18 -1.19
C LYS A 143 -17.56 -8.56 -2.34
N GLU A 144 -18.74 -7.95 -2.42
CA GLU A 144 -19.75 -8.23 -3.47
C GLU A 144 -19.49 -7.40 -4.73
N PHE A 145 -19.18 -6.12 -4.60
CA PHE A 145 -19.15 -5.16 -5.71
C PHE A 145 -17.76 -4.59 -6.00
N GLY A 146 -16.76 -4.87 -5.20
CA GLY A 146 -15.46 -4.18 -5.23
C GLY A 146 -14.69 -4.34 -6.53
N GLU A 147 -14.76 -5.50 -7.18
CA GLU A 147 -14.11 -5.70 -8.48
C GLU A 147 -14.72 -4.79 -9.56
N ALA A 148 -16.05 -4.74 -9.64
CA ALA A 148 -16.75 -3.86 -10.58
C ALA A 148 -16.48 -2.39 -10.27
N TYR A 149 -16.55 -2.00 -9.00
CA TYR A 149 -16.25 -0.64 -8.54
C TYR A 149 -14.83 -0.19 -8.90
N ALA A 150 -13.82 -1.01 -8.64
CA ALA A 150 -12.44 -0.68 -8.95
C ALA A 150 -12.20 -0.59 -10.47
N ARG A 151 -12.75 -1.52 -11.24
CA ARG A 151 -12.69 -1.46 -12.71
C ARG A 151 -13.31 -0.18 -13.25
N ASP A 152 -14.51 0.17 -12.79
CA ASP A 152 -15.21 1.36 -13.25
C ASP A 152 -14.49 2.64 -12.84
N THR A 153 -13.87 2.65 -11.65
CA THR A 153 -12.99 3.75 -11.19
C THR A 153 -11.83 3.97 -12.15
N VAL A 154 -11.14 2.91 -12.57
CA VAL A 154 -10.02 3.02 -13.54
C VAL A 154 -10.52 3.45 -14.92
N GLN A 155 -11.64 2.90 -15.37
CA GLN A 155 -12.23 3.29 -16.68
C GLN A 155 -12.63 4.77 -16.70
N ASN A 156 -13.27 5.27 -15.65
CA ASN A 156 -13.64 6.67 -15.52
C ASN A 156 -12.42 7.59 -15.50
N ALA A 157 -11.36 7.22 -14.77
CA ALA A 157 -10.12 7.98 -14.75
C ALA A 157 -9.46 8.06 -16.14
N ARG A 158 -9.45 6.95 -16.89
CA ARG A 158 -8.93 6.90 -18.27
C ARG A 158 -9.78 7.76 -19.22
N ALA A 159 -11.10 7.67 -19.12
CA ALA A 159 -12.00 8.47 -19.94
C ALA A 159 -11.83 9.98 -19.66
N LEU A 160 -11.71 10.36 -18.38
CA LEU A 160 -11.44 11.75 -18.00
C LEU A 160 -10.09 12.23 -18.55
N GLY A 161 -9.02 11.42 -18.40
CA GLY A 161 -7.69 11.76 -18.92
C GLY A 161 -7.68 11.93 -20.44
N ALA A 162 -8.36 11.04 -21.17
CA ALA A 162 -8.49 11.15 -22.63
C ALA A 162 -9.26 12.42 -23.04
N ALA A 163 -10.36 12.74 -22.37
CA ALA A 163 -11.13 13.95 -22.64
C ALA A 163 -10.30 15.22 -22.40
N LEU A 164 -9.63 15.31 -21.24
CA LEU A 164 -8.76 16.46 -20.94
C LEU A 164 -7.62 16.62 -21.94
N SER A 165 -7.00 15.51 -22.36
CA SER A 165 -5.93 15.54 -23.36
C SER A 165 -6.42 15.96 -24.76
N SER A 166 -7.69 15.75 -25.08
CA SER A 166 -8.27 16.16 -26.37
C SER A 166 -8.63 17.66 -26.42
N GLU A 167 -8.81 18.26 -25.27
CA GLU A 167 -9.16 19.70 -25.18
C GLU A 167 -7.91 20.61 -25.04
N GLY A 168 -6.71 20.05 -24.91
CA GLY A 168 -5.43 20.74 -24.74
C GLY A 168 -4.97 20.71 -23.32
#